data_d9f039cfb35b42c9c64d9564ce2c2728
#
_entry.id   d9f039cfb35b42c9c64d9564ce2c2728
#
_cell.length_a   1.000
_cell.length_b   1.000
_cell.length_c   1.000
_cell.angle_alpha   90.00
_cell.angle_beta   90.00
_cell.angle_gamma   90.00
#
_symmetry.space_group_name_H-M   'P 1'
#
loop_
_entity.id
_entity.type
_entity.pdbx_description
1 polymer ?
#
loop_
_entity_poly.entity_id
_entity_poly.type
_entity_poly.pdbx_seq_one_letter_code
_entity_poly.pdbx_strand_id
1 'polypeptide(L)'
;MKLKYWLWLTQIPYIGVVTANKLMDCMGDPQVVFEADENTLRQTGILNKRQLRNIVENHDMVLAETIINNCRTLGISIMTKADTCYPDRAKYFDDAPIVLYYKGTPERKNVR
;
A
#
# COMPACT_ATOMS: atom_id res chain seq x y z
N MET A 1 -14.06 4.16 -1.19
CA MET A 1 -12.74 4.10 -1.81
C MET A 1 -11.70 3.66 -0.81
N LYS A 2 -10.91 2.70 -1.16
CA LYS A 2 -9.96 2.12 -0.22
C LYS A 2 -8.52 2.60 -0.41
N LEU A 3 -8.34 3.63 -1.21
CA LEU A 3 -7.01 4.15 -1.49
C LEU A 3 -6.24 4.53 -0.23
N LYS A 4 -6.92 5.07 0.76
CA LYS A 4 -6.25 5.49 1.99
C LYS A 4 -5.55 4.33 2.72
N TYR A 5 -6.09 3.12 2.63
CA TYR A 5 -5.45 1.97 3.26
C TYR A 5 -4.14 1.60 2.59
N TRP A 6 -4.10 1.72 1.25
CA TRP A 6 -2.87 1.49 0.50
C TRP A 6 -1.79 2.48 0.93
N LEU A 7 -2.16 3.76 1.03
CA LEU A 7 -1.21 4.79 1.44
C LEU A 7 -0.79 4.61 2.90
N TRP A 8 -1.73 4.25 3.76
CA TRP A 8 -1.42 3.96 5.15
C TRP A 8 -0.30 2.92 5.26
N LEU A 9 -0.43 1.82 4.53
CA LEU A 9 0.55 0.75 4.60
C LEU A 9 1.94 1.21 4.16
N THR A 10 2.01 2.09 3.16
CA THR A 10 3.30 2.58 2.66
C THR A 10 4.01 3.49 3.65
N GLN A 11 3.30 4.04 4.63
CA GLN A 11 3.86 5.05 5.54
C GLN A 11 4.26 4.48 6.89
N ILE A 12 4.06 3.21 7.13
CA ILE A 12 4.39 2.61 8.42
C ILE A 12 5.90 2.42 8.51
N PRO A 13 6.55 2.97 9.55
CA PRO A 13 8.00 2.78 9.73
C PRO A 13 8.37 1.30 9.79
N TYR A 14 9.49 0.96 9.19
CA TYR A 14 10.07 -0.38 9.17
C TYR A 14 9.32 -1.39 8.29
N ILE A 15 8.22 -0.99 7.66
CA ILE A 15 7.54 -1.82 6.68
C ILE A 15 7.97 -1.33 5.29
N GLY A 16 8.89 -2.06 4.69
CA GLY A 16 9.33 -1.73 3.34
C GLY A 16 8.50 -2.41 2.27
N VAL A 17 8.93 -2.23 1.04
CA VAL A 17 8.20 -2.74 -0.13
C VAL A 17 8.03 -4.25 -0.09
N VAL A 18 9.10 -4.98 0.26
CA VAL A 18 9.05 -6.44 0.25
C VAL A 18 8.06 -6.95 1.31
N THR A 19 8.11 -6.38 2.51
CA THR A 19 7.20 -6.77 3.58
C THR A 19 5.77 -6.43 3.22
N ALA A 20 5.55 -5.25 2.63
CA ALA A 20 4.21 -4.84 2.20
C ALA A 20 3.64 -5.83 1.18
N ASN A 21 4.45 -6.25 0.21
CA ASN A 21 4.00 -7.21 -0.78
C ASN A 21 3.68 -8.57 -0.16
N LYS A 22 4.47 -9.01 0.81
CA LYS A 22 4.18 -10.26 1.51
C LYS A 22 2.85 -10.18 2.26
N LEU A 23 2.57 -9.05 2.90
CA LEU A 23 1.30 -8.85 3.57
C LEU A 23 0.14 -8.87 2.59
N MET A 24 0.32 -8.25 1.43
CA MET A 24 -0.71 -8.25 0.40
C MET A 24 -0.97 -9.66 -0.13
N ASP A 25 0.09 -10.42 -0.36
CA ASP A 25 -0.06 -11.79 -0.84
C ASP A 25 -0.78 -12.66 0.18
N CYS A 26 -0.53 -12.43 1.46
CA CYS A 26 -1.12 -13.21 2.53
C CYS A 26 -2.56 -12.79 2.84
N MET A 27 -2.81 -11.49 2.92
CA MET A 27 -4.08 -10.95 3.41
C MET A 27 -4.96 -10.36 2.33
N GLY A 28 -4.43 -10.09 1.16
CA GLY A 28 -5.20 -9.71 -0.01
C GLY A 28 -5.47 -8.23 -0.18
N ASP A 29 -5.57 -7.47 0.89
CA ASP A 29 -6.02 -6.07 0.83
C ASP A 29 -5.47 -5.30 2.03
N PRO A 30 -4.96 -4.07 1.82
CA PRO A 30 -4.46 -3.27 2.95
C PRO A 30 -5.51 -2.99 4.02
N GLN A 31 -6.79 -2.91 3.64
CA GLN A 31 -7.84 -2.70 4.62
C GLN A 31 -7.91 -3.88 5.60
N VAL A 32 -7.71 -5.09 5.10
CA VAL A 32 -7.71 -6.28 5.96
C VAL A 32 -6.56 -6.20 6.95
N VAL A 33 -5.40 -5.71 6.51
CA VAL A 33 -4.26 -5.50 7.39
C VAL A 33 -4.60 -4.47 8.46
N PHE A 34 -5.23 -3.38 8.07
CA PHE A 34 -5.58 -2.31 8.99
C PHE A 34 -6.57 -2.79 10.04
N GLU A 35 -7.53 -3.60 9.65
CA GLU A 35 -8.60 -4.06 10.54
C GLU A 35 -8.23 -5.30 11.35
N ALA A 36 -7.13 -5.95 11.02
CA ALA A 36 -6.71 -7.14 11.73
C ALA A 36 -6.21 -6.80 13.13
N ASP A 37 -6.48 -7.66 14.08
CA ASP A 37 -5.93 -7.47 15.42
C ASP A 37 -4.47 -7.91 15.46
N GLU A 38 -3.81 -7.57 16.55
CA GLU A 38 -2.39 -7.87 16.71
C GLU A 38 -2.10 -9.36 16.60
N ASN A 39 -2.96 -10.18 17.16
CA ASN A 39 -2.76 -11.63 17.17
C ASN A 39 -2.83 -12.20 15.75
N THR A 40 -3.80 -11.72 14.96
CA THR A 40 -3.93 -12.17 13.58
C THR A 40 -2.68 -11.78 12.77
N LEU A 41 -2.19 -10.57 12.96
CA LEU A 41 -0.99 -10.11 12.26
C LEU A 41 0.24 -10.93 12.67
N ARG A 42 0.35 -11.24 13.96
CA ARG A 42 1.47 -12.05 14.46
C ARG A 42 1.46 -13.43 13.84
N GLN A 43 0.30 -13.99 13.65
CA GLN A 43 0.18 -15.36 13.12
C GLN A 43 0.56 -15.46 11.64
N THR A 44 0.64 -14.34 10.92
CA THR A 44 1.09 -14.39 9.53
C THR A 44 2.54 -14.85 9.40
N GLY A 45 3.34 -14.64 10.45
CA GLY A 45 4.76 -14.96 10.40
C GLY A 45 5.60 -14.03 9.55
N ILE A 46 5.00 -12.97 9.02
CA ILE A 46 5.68 -12.04 8.11
C ILE A 46 6.39 -10.93 8.87
N LEU A 47 5.82 -10.52 10.00
CA LEU A 47 6.26 -9.32 10.71
C LEU A 47 7.14 -9.67 11.91
N ASN A 48 8.24 -8.93 12.08
CA ASN A 48 9.02 -9.03 13.31
C ASN A 48 8.34 -8.15 14.37
N LYS A 49 8.89 -8.17 15.60
CA LYS A 49 8.28 -7.46 16.71
C LYS A 49 8.18 -5.95 16.45
N ARG A 50 9.23 -5.38 15.87
CA ARG A 50 9.25 -3.94 15.58
C ARG A 50 8.20 -3.56 14.54
N GLN A 51 8.11 -4.35 13.49
CA GLN A 51 7.12 -4.10 12.44
C GLN A 51 5.71 -4.22 12.97
N LEU A 52 5.45 -5.26 13.75
CA LEU A 52 4.14 -5.47 14.35
C LEU A 52 3.75 -4.29 15.24
N ARG A 53 4.69 -3.85 16.08
CA ARG A 53 4.44 -2.72 16.96
C ARG A 53 4.10 -1.47 16.16
N ASN A 54 4.82 -1.23 15.07
CA ASN A 54 4.58 -0.03 14.27
C ASN A 54 3.23 -0.05 13.58
N ILE A 55 2.79 -1.21 13.13
CA ILE A 55 1.45 -1.31 12.55
C ILE A 55 0.40 -0.97 13.60
N VAL A 56 0.54 -1.51 14.79
CA VAL A 56 -0.44 -1.29 15.86
C VAL A 56 -0.43 0.17 16.33
N GLU A 57 0.76 0.77 16.45
CA GLU A 57 0.89 2.13 16.95
C GLU A 57 0.52 3.20 15.92
N ASN A 58 0.61 2.89 14.65
CA ASN A 58 0.29 3.85 13.59
C ASN A 58 -1.09 3.56 12.98
N HIS A 59 -2.04 3.30 13.85
CA HIS A 59 -3.37 2.86 13.44
C HIS A 59 -4.30 4.05 13.25
N ASP A 60 -3.95 4.93 12.29
CA ASP A 60 -4.80 6.06 11.94
C ASP A 60 -4.56 6.43 10.48
N MET A 61 -5.46 7.23 9.93
CA MET A 61 -5.46 7.59 8.52
C MET A 61 -5.01 9.02 8.25
N VAL A 62 -4.55 9.74 9.28
CA VAL A 62 -4.24 11.16 9.11
C VAL A 62 -3.19 11.39 8.03
N LEU A 63 -2.09 10.65 8.10
CA LEU A 63 -1.02 10.83 7.11
C LEU A 63 -1.47 10.41 5.72
N ALA A 64 -2.18 9.29 5.61
CA ALA A 64 -2.68 8.82 4.33
C ALA A 64 -3.61 9.84 3.69
N GLU A 65 -4.52 10.41 4.46
CA GLU A 65 -5.45 11.40 3.95
C GLU A 65 -4.74 12.69 3.57
N THR A 66 -3.70 13.07 4.33
CA THR A 66 -2.89 14.23 3.99
C THR A 66 -2.21 14.03 2.64
N ILE A 67 -1.65 12.86 2.40
CA ILE A 67 -1.00 12.56 1.13
C ILE A 67 -2.01 12.63 -0.02
N ILE A 68 -3.20 12.07 0.16
CA ILE A 68 -4.23 12.12 -0.88
C ILE A 68 -4.59 13.56 -1.21
N ASN A 69 -4.79 14.39 -0.19
CA ASN A 69 -5.16 15.79 -0.40
C ASN A 69 -4.05 16.57 -1.08
N ASN A 70 -2.80 16.34 -0.67
CA ASN A 70 -1.66 17.00 -1.30
C ASN A 70 -1.52 16.62 -2.75
N CYS A 71 -1.69 15.35 -3.07
CA CYS A 71 -1.62 14.88 -4.45
C CYS A 71 -2.73 15.52 -5.30
N ARG A 72 -3.93 15.61 -4.74
CA ARG A 72 -5.04 16.24 -5.44
C ARG A 72 -4.73 17.69 -5.77
N THR A 73 -4.19 18.42 -4.80
CA THR A 73 -3.84 19.82 -4.97
C THR A 73 -2.76 20.01 -6.01
N LEU A 74 -1.79 19.10 -6.07
CA LEU A 74 -0.66 19.20 -6.99
C LEU A 74 -0.92 18.56 -8.35
N GLY A 75 -2.10 17.99 -8.56
CA GLY A 75 -2.41 17.34 -9.84
C GLY A 75 -1.70 16.01 -10.00
N ILE A 76 -1.32 15.37 -8.90
CA ILE A 76 -0.66 14.08 -8.92
C ILE A 76 -1.70 12.99 -8.72
N SER A 77 -1.69 12.00 -9.60
CA SER A 77 -2.57 10.84 -9.49
C SER A 77 -1.87 9.72 -8.76
N ILE A 78 -2.66 8.85 -8.15
CA ILE A 78 -2.16 7.74 -7.36
C ILE A 78 -2.70 6.44 -7.94
N MET A 79 -1.82 5.49 -8.17
CA MET A 79 -2.16 4.18 -8.69
C MET A 79 -1.74 3.12 -7.69
N THR A 80 -2.58 2.12 -7.45
CA THR A 80 -2.23 1.01 -6.58
C THR A 80 -1.93 -0.24 -7.41
N LYS A 81 -1.30 -1.21 -6.76
CA LYS A 81 -0.96 -2.46 -7.42
C LYS A 81 -2.20 -3.23 -7.87
N ALA A 82 -3.38 -2.90 -7.32
CA ALA A 82 -4.63 -3.51 -7.72
C ALA A 82 -5.27 -2.88 -8.95
N ASP A 83 -4.75 -1.72 -9.39
CA ASP A 83 -5.32 -1.04 -10.55
C ASP A 83 -4.97 -1.74 -11.85
N THR A 84 -5.90 -1.72 -12.80
CA THR A 84 -5.68 -2.33 -14.10
C THR A 84 -4.58 -1.65 -14.89
N CYS A 85 -4.29 -0.38 -14.58
CA CYS A 85 -3.23 0.37 -15.24
C CYS A 85 -1.85 0.10 -14.68
N TYR A 86 -1.76 -0.64 -13.57
CA TYR A 86 -0.47 -0.97 -13.00
C TYR A 86 0.29 -1.87 -13.97
N PRO A 87 1.59 -1.60 -14.21
CA PRO A 87 2.36 -2.39 -15.18
C PRO A 87 2.40 -3.87 -14.80
N ASP A 88 1.94 -4.72 -15.69
CA ASP A 88 1.87 -6.16 -15.42
C ASP A 88 3.22 -6.76 -15.06
N ARG A 89 4.26 -6.32 -15.74
CA ARG A 89 5.60 -6.86 -15.47
C ARG A 89 6.04 -6.60 -14.04
N ALA A 90 5.74 -5.40 -13.55
CA ALA A 90 6.18 -5.01 -12.22
C ALA A 90 5.49 -5.81 -11.13
N LYS A 91 4.26 -6.26 -11.37
CA LYS A 91 3.47 -6.95 -10.35
C LYS A 91 4.15 -8.18 -9.76
N TYR A 92 4.97 -8.83 -10.56
CA TYR A 92 5.53 -10.12 -10.16
C TYR A 92 6.85 -10.04 -9.43
N PHE A 93 7.36 -8.84 -9.21
CA PHE A 93 8.59 -8.66 -8.45
C PHE A 93 8.28 -8.48 -6.96
N ASP A 94 9.11 -9.09 -6.12
CA ASP A 94 8.93 -9.00 -4.67
C ASP A 94 9.05 -7.57 -4.16
N ASP A 95 9.77 -6.71 -4.87
CA ASP A 95 9.97 -5.33 -4.49
C ASP A 95 9.15 -4.36 -5.32
N ALA A 96 8.09 -4.83 -5.97
CA ALA A 96 7.20 -3.95 -6.72
C ALA A 96 6.50 -2.99 -5.77
N PRO A 97 6.56 -1.66 -6.03
CA PRO A 97 5.86 -0.71 -5.15
C PRO A 97 4.35 -0.99 -5.19
N ILE A 98 3.72 -0.94 -4.03
CA ILE A 98 2.26 -1.16 -3.99
C ILE A 98 1.50 0.09 -4.38
N VAL A 99 2.15 1.26 -4.37
CA VAL A 99 1.55 2.55 -4.77
C VAL A 99 2.52 3.27 -5.68
N LEU A 100 2.00 3.82 -6.76
CA LEU A 100 2.77 4.64 -7.70
C LEU A 100 2.12 6.01 -7.82
N TYR A 101 2.94 7.04 -7.95
CA TYR A 101 2.49 8.41 -8.15
C TYR A 101 2.85 8.84 -9.56
N TYR A 102 1.93 9.56 -10.24
CA TYR A 102 2.19 10.00 -11.60
C TYR A 102 1.41 11.27 -11.90
N LYS A 103 1.82 11.99 -12.94
CA LYS A 103 1.10 13.15 -13.42
C LYS A 103 0.47 12.82 -14.75
N GLY A 104 -0.71 13.40 -14.98
CA GLY A 104 -1.43 13.17 -16.22
C GLY A 104 -2.25 11.90 -16.17
N THR A 105 -2.72 11.49 -17.35
CA THR A 105 -3.54 10.29 -17.48
C THR A 105 -2.66 9.08 -17.75
N PRO A 106 -2.87 7.98 -17.02
CA PRO A 106 -2.06 6.78 -17.28
C PRO A 106 -2.37 6.24 -18.67
N GLU A 107 -1.32 5.78 -19.33
CA GLU A 107 -1.46 5.11 -20.60
C GLU A 107 -2.07 3.75 -20.38
N ARG A 108 -3.20 3.50 -21.07
CA ARG A 108 -3.76 2.19 -20.95
C ARG A 108 -3.02 1.31 -21.89
N LYS A 109 -2.65 0.36 -21.50
CA LYS A 109 -2.11 -0.42 -22.21
C LYS A 109 -2.47 -0.60 -23.49
N ASN A 110 -2.67 -0.55 -23.80
CA ASN A 110 -2.89 -0.61 -24.79
C ASN A 110 -2.84 0.08 -25.67
N VAL A 111 -2.73 0.52 -25.51
CA VAL A 111 -2.81 1.46 -26.17
C VAL A 111 -1.95 1.44 -27.16
N ARG A 112 -1.43 0.97 -27.38
CA ARG A 112 -0.67 0.95 -28.31
C ARG A 112 -0.10 0.05 -28.45
#